data_aa165ecbac48b96ffcee26abf6f793dc
#
_entry.id   aa165ecbac48b96ffcee26abf6f793dc
#
_cell.length_a   1.000
_cell.length_b   1.000
_cell.length_c   1.000
_cell.angle_alpha   90.00
_cell.angle_beta   90.00
_cell.angle_gamma   90.00
#
_symmetry.space_group_name_H-M   'P 1'
#
loop_
_entity.id
_entity.type
_entity.pdbx_description
1 polymer ?
#
loop_
_entity_poly.entity_id
_entity_poly.type
_entity_poly.pdbx_seq_one_letter_code
_entity_poly.pdbx_strand_id
1 'polypeptide(L)'
;GFVMLGLFALNSQGIQGGILQMINHGLSTGALFLLVGMIYERRHTRDMDAFGGLWKVMPVYGSLTLIVALSSMGLPGLNGFVGEFAILLGAWGAGQPGGALGSVWFAGLSAIGVILAAVYILYMFQKLFLGPVTKDENRNLKDLNWREVLTLVPLLILIFWIGLYPK
;
A
#
# COMPACT_ATOMS: atom_id res chain seq x y z
N GLY A 1 -5.29 1.12 -12.62
CA GLY A 1 -6.74 0.86 -12.78
C GLY A 1 -7.58 1.85 -11.99
N PHE A 2 -7.29 2.06 -10.70
CA PHE A 2 -7.99 3.08 -9.88
C PHE A 2 -7.80 4.49 -10.42
N VAL A 3 -6.58 4.86 -10.79
CA VAL A 3 -6.30 6.18 -11.37
C VAL A 3 -7.13 6.41 -12.64
N MET A 4 -7.13 5.43 -13.54
CA MET A 4 -7.91 5.52 -14.79
C MET A 4 -9.42 5.64 -14.50
N LEU A 5 -9.95 4.85 -13.56
CA LEU A 5 -11.34 4.96 -13.16
C LEU A 5 -11.69 6.37 -12.66
N GLY A 6 -10.82 6.97 -11.84
CA GLY A 6 -10.99 8.32 -11.33
C GLY A 6 -10.99 9.37 -12.45
N LEU A 7 -10.06 9.27 -13.40
CA LEU A 7 -9.96 10.20 -14.52
C LEU A 7 -11.16 10.08 -15.48
N PHE A 8 -11.59 8.85 -15.80
CA PHE A 8 -12.74 8.61 -16.69
C PHE A 8 -14.10 8.83 -16.03
N ALA A 9 -14.16 9.03 -14.71
CA ALA A 9 -15.36 9.50 -14.04
C ALA A 9 -15.79 10.91 -14.51
N LEU A 10 -14.87 11.70 -15.08
CA LEU A 10 -15.08 13.02 -15.65
C LEU A 10 -15.83 13.99 -14.72
N ASN A 11 -15.65 13.82 -13.42
CA ASN A 11 -16.14 14.73 -12.40
C ASN A 11 -15.01 15.15 -11.45
N SER A 12 -15.22 16.26 -10.75
CA SER A 12 -14.19 16.87 -9.88
C SER A 12 -13.66 15.89 -8.85
N GLN A 13 -14.53 15.09 -8.23
CA GLN A 13 -14.15 14.14 -7.17
C GLN A 13 -13.28 12.98 -7.69
N GLY A 14 -13.69 12.38 -8.80
CA GLY A 14 -12.92 11.30 -9.42
C GLY A 14 -11.55 11.77 -9.92
N ILE A 15 -11.50 12.92 -10.58
CA ILE A 15 -10.24 13.49 -11.09
C ILE A 15 -9.28 13.84 -9.95
N GLN A 16 -9.75 14.53 -8.90
CA GLN A 16 -8.92 14.85 -7.73
C GLN A 16 -8.43 13.59 -7.02
N GLY A 17 -9.33 12.60 -6.83
CA GLY A 17 -8.97 11.29 -6.28
C GLY A 17 -7.92 10.57 -7.13
N GLY A 18 -8.06 10.58 -8.45
CA GLY A 18 -7.12 9.99 -9.38
C GLY A 18 -5.72 10.64 -9.32
N ILE A 19 -5.65 11.96 -9.29
CA ILE A 19 -4.38 12.71 -9.15
C ILE A 19 -3.74 12.40 -7.79
N LEU A 20 -4.51 12.44 -6.71
CA LEU A 20 -4.01 12.13 -5.38
C LEU A 20 -3.50 10.68 -5.31
N GLN A 21 -4.19 9.74 -5.96
CA GLN A 21 -3.78 8.34 -5.96
C GLN A 21 -2.46 8.10 -6.72
N MET A 22 -2.14 8.89 -7.73
CA MET A 22 -0.80 8.84 -8.36
C MET A 22 0.29 9.17 -7.34
N ILE A 23 0.11 10.22 -6.54
CA ILE A 23 1.04 10.63 -5.49
C ILE A 23 1.13 9.54 -4.41
N ASN A 24 -0.03 9.06 -3.93
CA ASN A 24 -0.12 8.02 -2.91
C ASN A 24 0.57 6.73 -3.33
N HIS A 25 0.34 6.30 -4.56
CA HIS A 25 0.99 5.12 -5.13
C HIS A 25 2.51 5.30 -5.21
N GLY A 26 2.98 6.48 -5.63
CA GLY A 26 4.41 6.79 -5.64
C GLY A 26 5.05 6.69 -4.26
N LEU A 27 4.41 7.23 -3.23
CA LEU A 27 4.90 7.19 -1.85
C LEU A 27 4.91 5.77 -1.28
N SER A 28 3.77 5.07 -1.33
CA SER A 28 3.63 3.74 -0.73
C SER A 28 4.46 2.69 -1.48
N THR A 29 4.41 2.69 -2.81
CA THR A 29 5.19 1.75 -3.63
C THR A 29 6.69 2.05 -3.56
N GLY A 30 7.07 3.33 -3.55
CA GLY A 30 8.47 3.73 -3.33
C GLY A 30 9.02 3.22 -2.00
N ALA A 31 8.25 3.36 -0.92
CA ALA A 31 8.61 2.82 0.39
C ALA A 31 8.71 1.29 0.39
N LEU A 32 7.77 0.57 -0.28
CA LEU A 32 7.86 -0.89 -0.42
C LEU A 32 9.10 -1.32 -1.19
N PHE A 33 9.47 -0.64 -2.27
CA PHE A 33 10.68 -0.94 -3.02
C PHE A 33 11.96 -0.72 -2.20
N LEU A 34 12.01 0.33 -1.39
CA LEU A 34 13.14 0.54 -0.45
C LEU A 34 13.23 -0.61 0.56
N LEU A 35 12.11 -1.02 1.15
CA LEU A 35 12.04 -2.16 2.07
C LEU A 35 12.47 -3.46 1.40
N VAL A 36 12.02 -3.74 0.18
CA VAL A 36 12.46 -4.91 -0.60
C VAL A 36 13.96 -4.83 -0.89
N GLY A 37 14.50 -3.65 -1.20
CA GLY A 37 15.94 -3.44 -1.38
C GLY A 37 16.73 -3.78 -0.12
N MET A 38 16.28 -3.30 1.03
CA MET A 38 16.94 -3.52 2.33
C MET A 38 17.01 -5.01 2.71
N ILE A 39 15.95 -5.78 2.47
CA ILE A 39 15.99 -7.23 2.75
C ILE A 39 16.80 -7.97 1.68
N TYR A 40 16.76 -7.51 0.43
CA TYR A 40 17.55 -8.09 -0.64
C TYR A 40 19.06 -7.95 -0.40
N GLU A 41 19.54 -6.82 0.11
CA GLU A 41 20.95 -6.65 0.48
C GLU A 41 21.42 -7.65 1.54
N ARG A 42 20.50 -8.14 2.39
CA ARG A 42 20.81 -9.12 3.44
C ARG A 42 20.71 -10.57 2.98
N ARG A 43 19.85 -10.86 2.01
CA ARG A 43 19.50 -12.25 1.63
C ARG A 43 19.76 -12.58 0.16
N HIS A 44 19.98 -11.58 -0.69
CA HIS A 44 20.18 -11.71 -2.14
C HIS A 44 19.10 -12.51 -2.87
N THR A 45 17.88 -12.55 -2.30
CA THR A 45 16.71 -13.20 -2.88
C THR A 45 15.44 -12.35 -2.67
N ARG A 46 14.48 -12.49 -3.60
CA ARG A 46 13.15 -11.89 -3.54
C ARG A 46 12.06 -12.96 -3.42
N ASP A 47 12.45 -14.23 -3.34
CA ASP A 47 11.52 -15.32 -3.20
C ASP A 47 10.90 -15.32 -1.79
N MET A 48 9.57 -15.24 -1.73
CA MET A 48 8.84 -15.25 -0.46
C MET A 48 9.03 -16.56 0.32
N ASP A 49 9.29 -17.68 -0.36
CA ASP A 49 9.52 -18.98 0.28
C ASP A 49 10.87 -19.08 0.99
N ALA A 50 11.78 -18.15 0.70
CA ALA A 50 13.06 -18.05 1.40
C ALA A 50 12.95 -17.38 2.78
N PHE A 51 11.77 -16.79 3.11
CA PHE A 51 11.54 -16.06 4.34
C PHE A 51 10.51 -16.77 5.24
N GLY A 52 10.38 -16.28 6.48
CA GLY A 52 9.39 -16.73 7.46
C GLY A 52 9.82 -16.29 8.86
N GLY A 53 8.86 -15.81 9.66
CA GLY A 53 9.11 -15.38 11.03
C GLY A 53 10.03 -14.16 11.18
N LEU A 54 10.15 -13.32 10.14
CA LEU A 54 11.05 -12.15 10.14
C LEU A 54 10.74 -11.17 11.28
N TRP A 55 9.50 -11.12 11.75
CA TRP A 55 9.13 -10.25 12.88
C TRP A 55 9.94 -10.51 14.14
N LYS A 56 10.35 -11.76 14.39
CA LYS A 56 11.12 -12.14 15.57
C LYS A 56 12.58 -11.69 15.51
N VAL A 57 13.10 -11.55 14.30
CA VAL A 57 14.52 -11.25 14.06
C VAL A 57 14.72 -9.77 13.71
N MET A 58 13.79 -9.20 12.96
CA MET A 58 13.84 -7.84 12.44
C MET A 58 12.54 -7.08 12.77
N PRO A 59 12.26 -6.79 14.05
CA PRO A 59 11.00 -6.16 14.46
C PRO A 59 10.84 -4.74 13.93
N VAL A 60 11.89 -3.94 13.80
CA VAL A 60 11.82 -2.59 13.23
C VAL A 60 11.45 -2.66 11.75
N TYR A 61 12.13 -3.53 10.98
CA TYR A 61 11.81 -3.80 9.59
C TYR A 61 10.36 -4.25 9.42
N GLY A 62 9.91 -5.19 10.26
CA GLY A 62 8.54 -5.69 10.25
C GLY A 62 7.50 -4.60 10.51
N SER A 63 7.75 -3.75 11.52
CA SER A 63 6.83 -2.66 11.89
C SER A 63 6.71 -1.62 10.77
N LEU A 64 7.81 -1.19 10.17
CA LEU A 64 7.80 -0.24 9.06
C LEU A 64 7.15 -0.84 7.81
N THR A 65 7.45 -2.12 7.52
CA THR A 65 6.80 -2.83 6.41
C THR A 65 5.28 -2.95 6.62
N LEU A 66 4.83 -3.21 7.86
CA LEU A 66 3.41 -3.27 8.17
C LEU A 66 2.71 -1.94 7.88
N ILE A 67 3.27 -0.81 8.34
CA ILE A 67 2.68 0.52 8.11
C ILE A 67 2.56 0.78 6.60
N VAL A 68 3.60 0.52 5.83
CA VAL A 68 3.60 0.76 4.39
C VAL A 68 2.65 -0.20 3.66
N ALA A 69 2.58 -1.46 4.09
CA ALA A 69 1.64 -2.45 3.58
C ALA A 69 0.18 -2.02 3.83
N LEU A 70 -0.14 -1.57 5.06
CA LEU A 70 -1.45 -1.04 5.42
C LEU A 70 -1.83 0.20 4.60
N SER A 71 -0.85 1.08 4.31
CA SER A 71 -1.01 2.22 3.41
C SER A 71 -1.36 1.78 1.99
N SER A 72 -0.67 0.76 1.49
CA SER A 72 -0.84 0.26 0.12
C SER A 72 -2.16 -0.50 -0.09
N MET A 73 -2.77 -1.03 0.96
CA MET A 73 -4.08 -1.68 0.88
C MET A 73 -5.26 -0.75 1.17
N GLY A 74 -5.01 0.55 1.36
CA GLY A 74 -6.05 1.54 1.57
C GLY A 74 -6.66 1.55 2.98
N LEU A 75 -5.85 1.33 4.04
CA LEU A 75 -6.36 1.43 5.41
C LEU A 75 -6.77 2.88 5.75
N PRO A 76 -8.00 3.10 6.31
CA PRO A 76 -8.41 4.41 6.79
C PRO A 76 -7.41 5.03 7.76
N GLY A 77 -7.08 6.31 7.57
CA GLY A 77 -6.04 7.01 8.33
C GLY A 77 -4.66 7.03 7.65
N LEU A 78 -4.50 6.30 6.54
CA LEU A 78 -3.30 6.34 5.69
C LEU A 78 -3.64 6.88 4.30
N ASN A 79 -2.63 7.34 3.58
CA ASN A 79 -2.78 8.06 2.32
C ASN A 79 -3.54 7.27 1.24
N GLY A 80 -3.31 5.96 1.10
CA GLY A 80 -3.96 5.12 0.08
C GLY A 80 -5.48 5.21 0.12
N PHE A 81 -6.07 5.13 1.31
CA PHE A 81 -7.52 5.20 1.49
C PHE A 81 -8.13 6.48 0.92
N VAL A 82 -7.50 7.63 1.15
CA VAL A 82 -8.06 8.93 0.74
C VAL A 82 -8.26 9.00 -0.77
N GLY A 83 -7.26 8.58 -1.53
CA GLY A 83 -7.34 8.57 -2.99
C GLY A 83 -8.34 7.54 -3.52
N GLU A 84 -8.28 6.31 -3.04
CA GLU A 84 -9.17 5.23 -3.46
C GLU A 84 -10.63 5.53 -3.16
N PHE A 85 -10.92 6.03 -1.95
CA PHE A 85 -12.26 6.39 -1.54
C PHE A 85 -12.84 7.54 -2.39
N ALA A 86 -12.03 8.57 -2.67
CA ALA A 86 -12.45 9.68 -3.54
C ALA A 86 -12.74 9.20 -4.97
N ILE A 87 -11.93 8.27 -5.50
CA ILE A 87 -12.15 7.66 -6.82
C ILE A 87 -13.45 6.86 -6.85
N LEU A 88 -13.71 6.03 -5.84
CA LEU A 88 -14.93 5.23 -5.75
C LEU A 88 -16.18 6.11 -5.66
N LEU A 89 -16.15 7.20 -4.88
CA LEU A 89 -17.24 8.17 -4.83
C LEU A 89 -17.43 8.88 -6.16
N GLY A 90 -16.33 9.28 -6.82
CA GLY A 90 -16.39 9.89 -8.14
C GLY A 90 -16.98 8.94 -9.18
N ALA A 91 -16.55 7.68 -9.18
CA ALA A 91 -17.06 6.64 -10.07
C ALA A 91 -18.55 6.32 -9.80
N TRP A 92 -18.96 6.29 -8.53
CA TRP A 92 -20.36 6.13 -8.17
C TRP A 92 -21.23 7.26 -8.73
N GLY A 93 -20.82 8.53 -8.55
CA GLY A 93 -21.53 9.70 -9.10
C GLY A 93 -21.58 9.67 -10.63
N ALA A 94 -20.46 9.29 -11.29
CA ALA A 94 -20.41 9.16 -12.75
C ALA A 94 -21.21 7.97 -13.30
N GLY A 95 -21.55 7.01 -12.46
CA GLY A 95 -22.38 5.85 -12.81
C GLY A 95 -23.90 6.12 -12.74
N GLN A 96 -24.32 7.27 -12.20
CA GLN A 96 -25.74 7.64 -12.13
C GLN A 96 -26.29 8.01 -13.53
N PRO A 97 -27.61 8.01 -13.73
CA PRO A 97 -28.22 8.40 -15.00
C PRO A 97 -27.71 9.76 -15.48
N GLY A 98 -27.19 9.83 -16.69
CA GLY A 98 -26.57 11.03 -17.27
C GLY A 98 -25.10 11.25 -16.91
N GLY A 99 -24.50 10.39 -16.10
CA GLY A 99 -23.08 10.45 -15.76
C GLY A 99 -22.19 9.82 -16.83
N ALA A 100 -20.90 10.17 -16.81
CA ALA A 100 -19.93 9.78 -17.85
C ALA A 100 -19.69 8.25 -17.96
N LEU A 101 -19.79 7.51 -16.86
CA LEU A 101 -19.59 6.05 -16.84
C LEU A 101 -20.86 5.26 -17.19
N GLY A 102 -22.05 5.86 -17.06
CA GLY A 102 -23.33 5.27 -17.39
C GLY A 102 -23.73 4.02 -16.57
N SER A 103 -22.91 3.58 -15.61
CA SER A 103 -23.22 2.44 -14.76
C SER A 103 -22.47 2.48 -13.43
N VAL A 104 -23.19 2.29 -12.33
CA VAL A 104 -22.65 2.18 -10.96
C VAL A 104 -21.81 0.91 -10.74
N TRP A 105 -21.91 -0.06 -11.63
CA TRP A 105 -21.14 -1.30 -11.54
C TRP A 105 -19.63 -1.05 -11.63
N PHE A 106 -19.18 0.02 -12.27
CA PHE A 106 -17.75 0.39 -12.28
C PHE A 106 -17.23 0.66 -10.87
N ALA A 107 -17.98 1.38 -10.05
CA ALA A 107 -17.63 1.60 -8.65
C ALA A 107 -17.73 0.30 -7.84
N GLY A 108 -18.79 -0.49 -8.00
CA GLY A 108 -18.99 -1.75 -7.28
C GLY A 108 -17.90 -2.79 -7.54
N LEU A 109 -17.55 -3.01 -8.82
CA LEU A 109 -16.50 -3.95 -9.19
C LEU A 109 -15.11 -3.46 -8.72
N SER A 110 -14.87 -2.15 -8.76
CA SER A 110 -13.60 -1.59 -8.26
C SER A 110 -13.47 -1.70 -6.73
N ALA A 111 -14.58 -1.62 -5.99
CA ALA A 111 -14.57 -1.86 -4.54
C ALA A 111 -14.12 -3.29 -4.18
N ILE A 112 -14.44 -4.30 -5.02
CA ILE A 112 -13.90 -5.67 -4.86
C ILE A 112 -12.38 -5.65 -4.98
N GLY A 113 -11.82 -4.79 -5.83
CA GLY A 113 -10.37 -4.63 -6.00
C GLY A 113 -9.67 -4.23 -4.69
N VAL A 114 -10.28 -3.38 -3.87
CA VAL A 114 -9.75 -3.00 -2.54
C VAL A 114 -9.67 -4.22 -1.62
N ILE A 115 -10.73 -5.05 -1.61
CA ILE A 115 -10.76 -6.29 -0.81
C ILE A 115 -9.66 -7.24 -1.25
N LEU A 116 -9.50 -7.43 -2.56
CA LEU A 116 -8.45 -8.30 -3.12
C LEU A 116 -7.05 -7.78 -2.80
N ALA A 117 -6.85 -6.44 -2.82
CA ALA A 117 -5.59 -5.83 -2.42
C ALA A 117 -5.26 -6.14 -0.95
N ALA A 118 -6.23 -6.01 -0.05
CA ALA A 118 -6.04 -6.39 1.34
C ALA A 118 -5.67 -7.87 1.49
N VAL A 119 -6.35 -8.77 0.78
CA VAL A 119 -6.08 -10.21 0.85
C VAL A 119 -4.63 -10.53 0.46
N TYR A 120 -4.14 -10.06 -0.71
CA TYR A 120 -2.79 -10.43 -1.13
C TYR A 120 -1.69 -9.74 -0.30
N ILE A 121 -1.90 -8.50 0.14
CA ILE A 121 -0.92 -7.78 0.99
C ILE A 121 -0.83 -8.44 2.37
N LEU A 122 -1.95 -8.76 3.00
CA LEU A 122 -1.96 -9.43 4.30
C LEU A 122 -1.42 -10.85 4.21
N TYR A 123 -1.72 -11.59 3.13
CA TYR A 123 -1.12 -12.90 2.88
C TYR A 123 0.41 -12.82 2.75
N MET A 124 0.91 -11.86 1.96
CA MET A 124 2.35 -11.61 1.85
C MET A 124 2.96 -11.31 3.22
N PHE A 125 2.34 -10.39 3.98
CA PHE A 125 2.83 -10.02 5.30
C PHE A 125 2.85 -11.23 6.25
N GLN A 126 1.77 -11.98 6.30
CA GLN A 126 1.68 -13.19 7.12
C GLN A 126 2.80 -14.19 6.78
N LYS A 127 3.01 -14.44 5.49
CA LYS A 127 3.99 -15.42 5.03
C LYS A 127 5.43 -15.02 5.36
N LEU A 128 5.76 -13.75 5.23
CA LEU A 128 7.13 -13.25 5.44
C LEU A 128 7.46 -13.02 6.92
N PHE A 129 6.53 -12.45 7.67
CA PHE A 129 6.81 -11.88 8.99
C PHE A 129 6.32 -12.74 10.14
N LEU A 130 5.19 -13.43 9.99
CA LEU A 130 4.57 -14.17 11.08
C LEU A 130 5.06 -15.62 11.15
N GLY A 131 4.79 -16.28 12.29
CA GLY A 131 5.14 -17.67 12.51
C GLY A 131 6.57 -17.90 13.06
N PRO A 132 7.07 -19.12 12.96
CA PRO A 132 8.44 -19.47 13.35
C PRO A 132 9.44 -19.05 12.28
N VAL A 133 10.70 -18.84 12.68
CA VAL A 133 11.80 -18.66 11.73
C VAL A 133 12.09 -20.03 11.10
N THR A 134 11.68 -20.22 9.86
CA THR A 134 11.73 -21.51 9.17
C THR A 134 13.09 -21.82 8.54
N LYS A 135 13.88 -20.80 8.25
CA LYS A 135 15.19 -20.92 7.60
C LYS A 135 16.30 -20.46 8.54
N ASP A 136 17.33 -21.29 8.72
CA ASP A 136 18.45 -20.96 9.61
C ASP A 136 19.21 -19.70 9.18
N GLU A 137 19.27 -19.45 7.87
CA GLU A 137 19.87 -18.26 7.27
C GLU A 137 19.19 -16.95 7.70
N ASN A 138 17.93 -17.00 8.13
CA ASN A 138 17.19 -15.82 8.60
C ASN A 138 17.41 -15.52 10.10
N ARG A 139 17.95 -16.47 10.88
CA ARG A 139 18.09 -16.33 12.34
C ARG A 139 19.07 -15.23 12.77
N ASN A 140 20.08 -14.96 11.96
CA ASN A 140 21.15 -14.02 12.27
C ASN A 140 21.05 -12.71 11.46
N LEU A 141 19.90 -12.42 10.84
CA LEU A 141 19.70 -11.18 10.10
C LEU A 141 19.74 -9.98 11.05
N LYS A 142 20.50 -8.97 10.66
CA LYS A 142 20.54 -7.69 11.40
C LYS A 142 19.34 -6.84 11.01
N ASP A 143 18.65 -6.29 12.01
CA ASP A 143 17.56 -5.34 11.77
C ASP A 143 18.04 -4.05 11.09
N LEU A 144 17.13 -3.15 10.76
CA LEU A 144 17.44 -1.90 10.09
C LEU A 144 18.39 -1.04 10.93
N ASN A 145 19.37 -0.46 10.26
CA ASN A 145 20.21 0.55 10.86
C ASN A 145 19.53 1.95 10.81
N TRP A 146 20.05 2.90 11.56
CA TRP A 146 19.46 4.24 11.66
C TRP A 146 19.37 4.97 10.31
N ARG A 147 20.29 4.73 9.37
CA ARG A 147 20.30 5.35 8.04
C ARG A 147 19.16 4.82 7.18
N GLU A 148 18.91 3.51 7.22
CA GLU A 148 17.81 2.86 6.51
C GLU A 148 16.46 3.36 7.04
N VAL A 149 16.32 3.48 8.36
CA VAL A 149 15.13 4.06 8.98
C VAL A 149 14.94 5.50 8.55
N LEU A 150 15.99 6.33 8.58
CA LEU A 150 15.93 7.73 8.19
C LEU A 150 15.50 7.91 6.72
N THR A 151 15.86 6.98 5.84
CA THR A 151 15.43 7.00 4.44
C THR A 151 13.91 6.81 4.30
N LEU A 152 13.29 6.03 5.20
CA LEU A 152 11.85 5.75 5.17
C LEU A 152 11.03 6.84 5.88
N VAL A 153 11.60 7.53 6.87
CA VAL A 153 10.89 8.52 7.71
C VAL A 153 10.15 9.59 6.90
N PRO A 154 10.74 10.24 5.87
CA PRO A 154 10.02 11.24 5.09
C PRO A 154 8.77 10.68 4.40
N LEU A 155 8.87 9.45 3.86
CA LEU A 155 7.75 8.78 3.20
C LEU A 155 6.65 8.45 4.21
N LEU A 156 7.00 7.95 5.39
CA LEU A 156 6.06 7.66 6.47
C LEU A 156 5.35 8.91 6.96
N ILE A 157 6.07 10.01 7.14
CA ILE A 157 5.47 11.30 7.52
C ILE A 157 4.41 11.70 6.49
N LEU A 158 4.72 11.62 5.20
CA LEU A 158 3.78 11.98 4.13
C LEU A 158 2.59 11.02 4.06
N ILE A 159 2.81 9.71 4.28
CA ILE A 159 1.75 8.69 4.33
C ILE A 159 0.73 9.04 5.42
N PHE A 160 1.19 9.35 6.63
CA PHE A 160 0.31 9.74 7.74
C PHE A 160 -0.29 11.12 7.53
N TRP A 161 0.49 12.08 7.05
CA TRP A 161 -0.01 13.44 6.80
C TRP A 161 -1.18 13.45 5.83
N ILE A 162 -1.03 12.81 4.67
CA ILE A 162 -2.10 12.74 3.66
C ILE A 162 -3.29 11.94 4.19
N GLY A 163 -3.04 10.88 4.95
CA GLY A 163 -4.10 10.02 5.48
C GLY A 163 -4.95 10.68 6.57
N LEU A 164 -4.32 11.48 7.43
CA LEU A 164 -5.01 12.11 8.58
C LEU A 164 -5.51 13.53 8.27
N TYR A 165 -4.89 14.22 7.32
CA TYR A 165 -5.18 15.62 7.00
C TYR A 165 -5.29 15.86 5.50
N PRO A 166 -6.24 15.20 4.81
CA PRO A 166 -6.43 15.34 3.38
C PRO A 166 -7.10 16.69 3.06
N LYS A 167 -6.29 17.75 2.87
CA LYS A 167 -6.76 19.08 2.44
C LYS A 167 -6.30 19.39 1.05
#